data_0bf874fd3a427dd8457de26654c2b557
#
_entry.id   0bf874fd3a427dd8457de26654c2b557
#
_cell.length_a   1.000
_cell.length_b   1.000
_cell.length_c   1.000
_cell.angle_alpha   90.00
_cell.angle_beta   90.00
_cell.angle_gamma   90.00
#
_symmetry.space_group_name_H-M   'P 1'
#
loop_
_entity.id
_entity.type
_entity.pdbx_description
1 polymer ?
#
loop_
_entity_poly.entity_id
_entity_poly.type
_entity_poly.pdbx_seq_one_letter_code
_entity_poly.pdbx_strand_id
1 'polypeptide(L)'
;MKKILLAILAISLTACMSTDPYTGQQKTSNTAKGAGIGAVSGALIGAATSSSGDRKKGVLTGAGAGAAVGGGIGYYMDRQEAALRAKLEGTGVRVVREGDNIRLVMPSSITFGVDRHEVRSEFYSTLESVAIVLKEFDKTNIRIAGHTDSTGSAEYTQTPSERRAA
;
A
#
# COMPACT_ATOMS: atom_id res chain seq x y z
N MET A 1 18.27 -24.41 25.76
CA MET A 1 18.08 -24.22 24.30
C MET A 1 16.67 -23.85 23.92
N LYS A 2 15.59 -24.56 24.30
CA LYS A 2 14.20 -24.19 23.97
C LYS A 2 13.77 -22.80 24.45
N LYS A 3 14.19 -22.35 25.64
CA LYS A 3 13.87 -21.02 26.21
C LYS A 3 14.57 -19.88 25.44
N ILE A 4 15.79 -20.11 24.94
CA ILE A 4 16.54 -19.14 24.13
C ILE A 4 15.90 -19.02 22.74
N LEU A 5 15.45 -20.13 22.14
CA LEU A 5 14.77 -20.13 20.86
C LEU A 5 13.42 -19.37 20.92
N LEU A 6 12.66 -19.55 22.02
CA LEU A 6 11.43 -18.81 22.29
C LEU A 6 11.66 -17.31 22.49
N ALA A 7 12.76 -16.93 23.17
CA ALA A 7 13.12 -15.52 23.35
C ALA A 7 13.52 -14.86 22.04
N ILE A 8 14.30 -15.54 21.18
CA ILE A 8 14.67 -15.04 19.83
C ILE A 8 13.42 -14.89 18.95
N LEU A 9 12.50 -15.84 19.02
CA LEU A 9 11.22 -15.78 18.26
C LEU A 9 10.35 -14.61 18.73
N ALA A 10 10.29 -14.31 20.03
CA ALA A 10 9.53 -13.17 20.57
C ALA A 10 10.13 -11.83 20.16
N ILE A 11 11.47 -11.70 20.13
CA ILE A 11 12.15 -10.46 19.71
C ILE A 11 11.99 -10.20 18.22
N SER A 12 11.91 -11.22 17.37
CA SER A 12 11.71 -11.06 15.93
C SER A 12 10.31 -10.57 15.57
N LEU A 13 9.31 -10.79 16.41
CA LEU A 13 7.92 -10.30 16.17
C LEU A 13 7.77 -8.79 16.37
N THR A 14 8.60 -8.15 17.19
CA THR A 14 8.51 -6.70 17.43
C THR A 14 9.15 -5.86 16.31
N ALA A 15 10.04 -6.43 15.51
CA ALA A 15 10.72 -5.74 14.42
C ALA A 15 9.83 -5.48 13.17
N CYS A 16 8.61 -6.03 13.14
CA CYS A 16 7.70 -5.95 12.00
C CYS A 16 6.65 -4.83 12.12
N MET A 17 6.84 -3.87 13.01
CA MET A 17 5.92 -2.75 13.20
C MET A 17 6.44 -1.50 12.48
N SER A 18 5.54 -0.81 11.79
CA SER A 18 5.78 0.50 11.17
C SER A 18 4.91 1.54 11.87
N THR A 19 5.41 2.74 12.05
CA THR A 19 4.65 3.83 12.65
C THR A 19 3.92 4.60 11.55
N ASP A 20 2.62 4.81 11.73
CA ASP A 20 1.84 5.67 10.84
C ASP A 20 2.25 7.12 11.07
N PRO A 21 2.75 7.84 10.05
CA PRO A 21 3.27 9.21 10.24
C PRO A 21 2.19 10.26 10.50
N TYR A 22 0.91 9.96 10.22
CA TYR A 22 -0.19 10.90 10.45
C TYR A 22 -0.84 10.72 11.83
N THR A 23 -0.88 9.49 12.34
CA THR A 23 -1.55 9.17 13.62
C THR A 23 -0.57 8.85 14.73
N GLY A 24 0.71 8.60 14.41
CA GLY A 24 1.71 8.12 15.36
C GLY A 24 1.46 6.68 15.86
N GLN A 25 0.42 6.02 15.37
CA GLN A 25 0.06 4.67 15.79
C GLN A 25 0.99 3.63 15.17
N GLN A 26 1.34 2.63 15.95
CA GLN A 26 2.10 1.49 15.45
C GLN A 26 1.18 0.59 14.58
N LYS A 27 1.61 0.31 13.37
CA LYS A 27 0.92 -0.51 12.38
C LYS A 27 1.82 -1.65 11.93
N THR A 28 1.29 -2.84 11.80
CA THR A 28 2.02 -3.96 11.21
C THR A 28 2.37 -3.65 9.76
N SER A 29 3.64 -3.81 9.37
CA SER A 29 4.07 -3.58 7.98
C SER A 29 3.39 -4.56 7.01
N ASN A 30 3.21 -4.15 5.75
CA ASN A 30 2.61 -5.03 4.74
C ASN A 30 3.57 -6.19 4.40
N THR A 31 4.87 -5.98 4.54
CA THR A 31 5.87 -7.05 4.48
C THR A 31 5.55 -8.16 5.48
N ALA A 32 5.29 -7.83 6.74
CA ALA A 32 4.96 -8.81 7.77
C ALA A 32 3.60 -9.49 7.53
N LYS A 33 2.58 -8.72 7.12
CA LYS A 33 1.27 -9.26 6.77
C LYS A 33 1.35 -10.21 5.59
N GLY A 34 2.03 -9.79 4.51
CA GLY A 34 2.23 -10.60 3.32
C GLY A 34 3.01 -11.88 3.62
N ALA A 35 4.09 -11.80 4.40
CA ALA A 35 4.85 -12.97 4.83
C ALA A 35 4.00 -13.94 5.68
N GLY A 36 3.19 -13.42 6.60
CA GLY A 36 2.31 -14.24 7.44
C GLY A 36 1.23 -14.96 6.63
N ILE A 37 0.51 -14.24 5.78
CA ILE A 37 -0.52 -14.80 4.91
C ILE A 37 0.11 -15.81 3.93
N GLY A 38 1.22 -15.45 3.31
CA GLY A 38 1.94 -16.33 2.39
C GLY A 38 2.44 -17.60 3.06
N ALA A 39 2.97 -17.49 4.30
CA ALA A 39 3.42 -18.66 5.07
C ALA A 39 2.27 -19.65 5.34
N VAL A 40 1.11 -19.15 5.79
CA VAL A 40 -0.06 -19.99 6.08
C VAL A 40 -0.57 -20.64 4.80
N SER A 41 -0.78 -19.87 3.74
CA SER A 41 -1.25 -20.38 2.45
C SER A 41 -0.27 -21.40 1.85
N GLY A 42 1.03 -21.08 1.87
CA GLY A 42 2.07 -21.99 1.39
C GLY A 42 2.18 -23.27 2.21
N ALA A 43 2.01 -23.19 3.55
CA ALA A 43 1.97 -24.36 4.42
C ALA A 43 0.81 -25.31 4.07
N LEU A 44 -0.38 -24.76 3.83
CA LEU A 44 -1.57 -25.53 3.44
C LEU A 44 -1.38 -26.21 2.09
N ILE A 45 -0.86 -25.50 1.09
CA ILE A 45 -0.55 -26.05 -0.23
C ILE A 45 0.51 -27.15 -0.10
N GLY A 46 1.60 -26.89 0.64
CA GLY A 46 2.66 -27.85 0.88
C GLY A 46 2.18 -29.11 1.61
N ALA A 47 1.24 -28.97 2.56
CA ALA A 47 0.61 -30.11 3.23
C ALA A 47 -0.27 -30.96 2.29
N ALA A 48 -1.00 -30.30 1.39
CA ALA A 48 -1.94 -30.96 0.47
C ALA A 48 -1.22 -31.66 -0.69
N THR A 49 -0.08 -31.14 -1.15
CA THR A 49 0.67 -31.68 -2.29
C THR A 49 1.72 -32.71 -1.91
N SER A 50 2.05 -32.84 -0.61
CA SER A 50 3.08 -33.78 -0.14
C SER A 50 2.50 -35.14 0.23
N SER A 51 3.27 -36.20 -0.01
CA SER A 51 2.95 -37.55 0.45
C SER A 51 2.89 -37.64 1.97
N SER A 52 2.19 -38.65 2.52
CA SER A 52 2.00 -38.79 3.98
C SER A 52 3.31 -38.84 4.76
N GLY A 53 4.40 -39.37 4.19
CA GLY A 53 5.71 -39.45 4.83
C GLY A 53 6.48 -38.13 4.85
N ASP A 54 6.27 -37.28 3.84
CA ASP A 54 7.02 -36.02 3.65
C ASP A 54 6.19 -34.76 3.98
N ARG A 55 4.98 -34.94 4.52
CA ARG A 55 4.06 -33.84 4.81
C ARG A 55 4.68 -32.74 5.67
N LYS A 56 5.52 -33.09 6.67
CA LYS A 56 6.22 -32.10 7.51
C LYS A 56 7.20 -31.25 6.70
N LYS A 57 7.94 -31.86 5.77
CA LYS A 57 8.85 -31.15 4.87
C LYS A 57 8.09 -30.25 3.92
N GLY A 58 6.99 -30.76 3.33
CA GLY A 58 6.13 -30.01 2.45
C GLY A 58 5.51 -28.77 3.11
N VAL A 59 5.05 -28.90 4.36
CA VAL A 59 4.56 -27.75 5.14
C VAL A 59 5.65 -26.70 5.36
N LEU A 60 6.87 -27.11 5.74
CA LEU A 60 7.95 -26.17 6.02
C LEU A 60 8.44 -25.49 4.74
N THR A 61 8.63 -26.24 3.65
CA THR A 61 9.07 -25.65 2.37
C THR A 61 8.00 -24.75 1.78
N GLY A 62 6.73 -25.17 1.85
CA GLY A 62 5.59 -24.37 1.39
C GLY A 62 5.44 -23.09 2.20
N ALA A 63 5.54 -23.17 3.53
CA ALA A 63 5.49 -21.99 4.39
C ALA A 63 6.63 -21.01 4.09
N GLY A 64 7.85 -21.52 3.93
CA GLY A 64 9.01 -20.68 3.61
C GLY A 64 8.89 -19.99 2.24
N ALA A 65 8.52 -20.73 1.21
CA ALA A 65 8.29 -20.18 -0.13
C ALA A 65 7.14 -19.17 -0.14
N GLY A 66 6.02 -19.49 0.49
CA GLY A 66 4.88 -18.59 0.60
C GLY A 66 5.22 -17.31 1.38
N ALA A 67 5.96 -17.42 2.49
CA ALA A 67 6.42 -16.26 3.25
C ALA A 67 7.35 -15.34 2.41
N ALA A 68 8.24 -15.92 1.63
CA ALA A 68 9.15 -15.16 0.76
C ALA A 68 8.40 -14.40 -0.33
N VAL A 69 7.45 -15.04 -1.00
CA VAL A 69 6.63 -14.41 -2.05
C VAL A 69 5.73 -13.32 -1.44
N GLY A 70 4.95 -13.64 -0.40
CA GLY A 70 4.05 -12.69 0.23
C GLY A 70 4.79 -11.53 0.90
N GLY A 71 5.92 -11.81 1.55
CA GLY A 71 6.79 -10.79 2.14
C GLY A 71 7.41 -9.88 1.08
N GLY A 72 7.83 -10.43 -0.06
CA GLY A 72 8.37 -9.67 -1.20
C GLY A 72 7.34 -8.69 -1.78
N ILE A 73 6.10 -9.16 -1.97
CA ILE A 73 5.00 -8.29 -2.41
C ILE A 73 4.77 -7.18 -1.40
N GLY A 74 4.61 -7.52 -0.12
CA GLY A 74 4.40 -6.54 0.95
C GLY A 74 5.53 -5.52 1.04
N TYR A 75 6.79 -5.95 0.89
CA TYR A 75 7.95 -5.07 0.87
C TYR A 75 7.91 -4.06 -0.29
N TYR A 76 7.60 -4.55 -1.49
CA TYR A 76 7.44 -3.68 -2.65
C TYR A 76 6.40 -2.59 -2.41
N MET A 77 5.26 -2.96 -1.82
CA MET A 77 4.19 -2.05 -1.47
C MET A 77 4.61 -1.04 -0.37
N ASP A 78 5.33 -1.49 0.66
CA ASP A 78 5.84 -0.61 1.72
C ASP A 78 6.86 0.40 1.15
N ARG A 79 7.72 -0.02 0.22
CA ARG A 79 8.68 0.84 -0.48
C ARG A 79 7.99 1.90 -1.34
N GLN A 80 6.96 1.51 -2.11
CA GLN A 80 6.18 2.44 -2.93
C GLN A 80 5.48 3.50 -2.07
N GLU A 81 4.84 3.08 -0.98
CA GLU A 81 4.18 3.99 -0.04
C GLU A 81 5.18 4.99 0.57
N ALA A 82 6.33 4.51 1.03
CA ALA A 82 7.38 5.36 1.60
C ALA A 82 7.93 6.36 0.58
N ALA A 83 8.15 5.95 -0.67
CA ALA A 83 8.63 6.81 -1.74
C ALA A 83 7.61 7.91 -2.08
N LEU A 84 6.32 7.57 -2.17
CA LEU A 84 5.24 8.55 -2.38
C LEU A 84 5.16 9.55 -1.23
N ARG A 85 5.23 9.10 0.01
CA ARG A 85 5.21 9.99 1.18
C ARG A 85 6.38 10.96 1.18
N ALA A 86 7.59 10.46 0.95
CA ALA A 86 8.79 11.30 0.93
C ALA A 86 8.75 12.36 -0.20
N LYS A 87 8.23 12.00 -1.37
CA LYS A 87 8.11 12.92 -2.51
C LYS A 87 6.98 13.93 -2.38
N LEU A 88 5.93 13.59 -1.64
CA LEU A 88 4.73 14.41 -1.48
C LEU A 88 4.69 15.15 -0.14
N GLU A 89 5.73 15.04 0.68
CA GLU A 89 5.84 15.79 1.92
C GLU A 89 5.81 17.29 1.64
N GLY A 90 4.96 18.02 2.37
CA GLY A 90 4.80 19.47 2.22
C GLY A 90 3.94 19.91 1.02
N THR A 91 3.52 19.03 0.12
CA THR A 91 2.71 19.39 -1.05
C THR A 91 1.20 19.52 -0.74
N GLY A 92 0.76 19.15 0.45
CA GLY A 92 -0.65 19.08 0.82
C GLY A 92 -1.38 17.82 0.33
N VAL A 93 -0.73 16.94 -0.44
CA VAL A 93 -1.26 15.65 -0.84
C VAL A 93 -1.10 14.64 0.30
N ARG A 94 -2.17 13.92 0.62
CA ARG A 94 -2.15 12.88 1.66
C ARG A 94 -2.04 11.50 1.03
N VAL A 95 -1.06 10.72 1.50
CA VAL A 95 -0.87 9.33 1.09
C VAL A 95 -1.52 8.43 2.13
N VAL A 96 -2.65 7.83 1.80
CA VAL A 96 -3.44 6.96 2.68
C VAL A 96 -3.36 5.53 2.17
N ARG A 97 -3.00 4.60 3.06
CA ARG A 97 -3.01 3.18 2.75
C ARG A 97 -4.35 2.55 3.13
N GLU A 98 -5.00 1.89 2.18
CA GLU A 98 -6.25 1.15 2.36
C GLU A 98 -6.06 -0.31 1.91
N GLY A 99 -5.73 -1.18 2.85
CA GLY A 99 -5.41 -2.58 2.53
C GLY A 99 -4.25 -2.68 1.53
N ASP A 100 -4.52 -3.23 0.36
CA ASP A 100 -3.53 -3.40 -0.72
C ASP A 100 -3.45 -2.21 -1.68
N ASN A 101 -4.27 -1.18 -1.45
CA ASN A 101 -4.28 0.02 -2.28
C ASN A 101 -3.61 1.20 -1.59
N ILE A 102 -3.00 2.07 -2.38
CA ILE A 102 -2.53 3.38 -1.94
C ILE A 102 -3.47 4.42 -2.56
N ARG A 103 -4.09 5.24 -1.71
CA ARG A 103 -4.91 6.36 -2.14
C ARG A 103 -4.13 7.66 -1.95
N LEU A 104 -4.00 8.42 -3.02
CA LEU A 104 -3.52 9.79 -2.98
C LEU A 104 -4.73 10.71 -2.90
N VAL A 105 -4.88 11.42 -1.79
CA VAL A 105 -5.95 12.40 -1.60
C VAL A 105 -5.39 13.77 -1.92
N MET A 106 -5.86 14.35 -3.02
CA MET A 106 -5.48 15.68 -3.50
C MET A 106 -6.64 16.64 -3.23
N PRO A 107 -6.54 17.52 -2.23
CA PRO A 107 -7.60 18.50 -1.95
C PRO A 107 -7.88 19.40 -3.16
N SER A 108 -9.15 19.59 -3.49
CA SER A 108 -9.55 20.41 -4.65
C SER A 108 -9.01 21.84 -4.58
N SER A 109 -8.88 22.40 -3.38
CA SER A 109 -8.39 23.77 -3.16
C SER A 109 -6.95 24.02 -3.64
N ILE A 110 -6.11 22.99 -3.64
CA ILE A 110 -4.72 23.07 -4.12
C ILE A 110 -4.58 22.58 -5.56
N THR A 111 -5.48 21.72 -6.02
CA THR A 111 -5.40 21.09 -7.34
C THR A 111 -6.09 21.91 -8.41
N PHE A 112 -7.24 22.49 -8.11
CA PHE A 112 -8.09 23.19 -9.08
C PHE A 112 -8.39 24.63 -8.64
N GLY A 113 -8.62 25.53 -9.59
CA GLY A 113 -9.20 26.84 -9.31
C GLY A 113 -10.70 26.72 -8.95
N VAL A 114 -11.25 27.79 -8.36
CA VAL A 114 -12.70 27.87 -8.07
C VAL A 114 -13.46 27.78 -9.41
N ASP A 115 -14.47 26.89 -9.46
CA ASP A 115 -15.28 26.60 -10.64
C ASP A 115 -14.51 26.17 -11.89
N ARG A 116 -13.28 25.66 -11.70
CA ARG A 116 -12.43 25.16 -12.77
C ARG A 116 -12.20 23.65 -12.67
N HIS A 117 -11.99 23.03 -13.82
CA HIS A 117 -11.57 21.64 -13.95
C HIS A 117 -10.11 21.51 -14.40
N GLU A 118 -9.48 22.62 -14.78
CA GLU A 118 -8.07 22.67 -15.16
C GLU A 118 -7.18 22.65 -13.92
N VAL A 119 -6.16 21.81 -13.98
CA VAL A 119 -5.15 21.70 -12.90
C VAL A 119 -4.36 23.01 -12.82
N ARG A 120 -4.16 23.51 -11.60
CA ARG A 120 -3.36 24.70 -11.35
C ARG A 120 -1.90 24.46 -11.75
N SER A 121 -1.24 25.47 -12.33
CA SER A 121 0.15 25.39 -12.76
C SER A 121 1.11 25.02 -11.62
N GLU A 122 0.85 25.52 -10.41
CA GLU A 122 1.65 25.23 -9.23
C GLU A 122 1.59 23.77 -8.80
N PHE A 123 0.54 23.04 -9.23
CA PHE A 123 0.35 21.63 -8.87
C PHE A 123 1.05 20.66 -9.83
N TYR A 124 1.53 21.11 -10.99
CA TYR A 124 2.23 20.25 -11.95
C TYR A 124 3.51 19.61 -11.38
N SER A 125 4.28 20.34 -10.58
CA SER A 125 5.47 19.79 -9.92
C SER A 125 5.15 18.65 -8.96
N THR A 126 3.99 18.71 -8.31
CA THR A 126 3.48 17.64 -7.44
C THR A 126 3.09 16.42 -8.27
N LEU A 127 2.40 16.62 -9.40
CA LEU A 127 2.03 15.52 -10.31
C LEU A 127 3.27 14.88 -10.94
N GLU A 128 4.29 15.66 -11.27
CA GLU A 128 5.57 15.15 -11.75
C GLU A 128 6.25 14.27 -10.69
N SER A 129 6.24 14.69 -9.44
CA SER A 129 6.77 13.89 -8.33
C SER A 129 6.03 12.55 -8.18
N VAL A 130 4.71 12.54 -8.33
CA VAL A 130 3.92 11.32 -8.36
C VAL A 130 4.30 10.44 -9.56
N ALA A 131 4.43 11.04 -10.75
CA ALA A 131 4.76 10.31 -11.97
C ALA A 131 6.14 9.64 -11.90
N ILE A 132 7.13 10.29 -11.27
CA ILE A 132 8.47 9.72 -11.05
C ILE A 132 8.36 8.43 -10.22
N VAL A 133 7.61 8.47 -9.10
CA VAL A 133 7.44 7.28 -8.25
C VAL A 133 6.67 6.19 -8.97
N LEU A 134 5.61 6.54 -9.70
CA LEU A 134 4.81 5.55 -10.44
C LEU A 134 5.61 4.89 -11.57
N LYS A 135 6.56 5.57 -12.18
CA LYS A 135 7.48 4.99 -13.17
C LYS A 135 8.48 4.01 -12.54
N GLU A 136 8.93 4.29 -11.32
CA GLU A 136 9.80 3.37 -10.57
C GLU A 136 9.05 2.09 -10.16
N PHE A 137 7.74 2.21 -9.90
CA PHE A 137 6.85 1.12 -9.47
C PHE A 137 5.86 0.77 -10.58
N ASP A 138 6.34 0.30 -11.71
CA ASP A 138 5.59 0.03 -12.96
C ASP A 138 4.51 -1.06 -12.87
N LYS A 139 4.56 -1.91 -11.83
CA LYS A 139 3.57 -2.97 -11.57
C LYS A 139 2.34 -2.46 -10.80
N THR A 140 1.95 -1.21 -11.01
CA THR A 140 0.86 -0.57 -10.30
C THR A 140 -0.27 -0.19 -11.25
N ASN A 141 -1.51 -0.60 -10.93
CA ASN A 141 -2.70 -0.12 -11.63
C ASN A 141 -3.15 1.21 -11.02
N ILE A 142 -3.42 2.18 -11.87
CA ILE A 142 -3.84 3.53 -11.46
C ILE A 142 -5.33 3.69 -11.75
N ARG A 143 -6.07 4.18 -10.74
CA ARG A 143 -7.47 4.61 -10.89
C ARG A 143 -7.56 6.07 -10.45
N ILE A 144 -8.08 6.92 -11.32
CA ILE A 144 -8.31 8.34 -11.04
C ILE A 144 -9.80 8.53 -10.78
N ALA A 145 -10.13 9.24 -9.70
CA ALA A 145 -11.49 9.61 -9.35
C ALA A 145 -11.54 11.11 -9.01
N GLY A 146 -12.35 11.87 -9.75
CA GLY A 146 -12.63 13.26 -9.47
C GLY A 146 -13.88 13.36 -8.58
N HIS A 147 -13.81 14.23 -7.57
CA HIS A 147 -14.95 14.54 -6.70
C HIS A 147 -15.15 16.05 -6.66
N THR A 148 -16.42 16.47 -6.64
CA THR A 148 -16.82 17.83 -6.30
C THR A 148 -17.43 17.84 -4.90
N ASP A 149 -17.59 19.01 -4.29
CA ASP A 149 -18.37 19.18 -3.09
C ASP A 149 -19.87 18.91 -3.36
N SER A 150 -20.63 18.68 -2.31
CA SER A 150 -22.06 18.37 -2.39
C SER A 150 -22.93 19.63 -2.53
N THR A 151 -22.35 20.80 -2.80
CA THR A 151 -23.07 22.06 -3.01
C THR A 151 -23.59 22.12 -4.44
N GLY A 152 -24.88 21.84 -4.63
CA GLY A 152 -25.56 21.86 -5.92
C GLY A 152 -26.40 20.61 -6.20
N SER A 153 -27.12 20.60 -7.32
CA SER A 153 -27.86 19.41 -7.77
C SER A 153 -26.89 18.31 -8.22
N ALA A 154 -27.28 17.04 -8.07
CA ALA A 154 -26.46 15.89 -8.48
C ALA A 154 -26.03 15.99 -9.96
N GLU A 155 -26.89 16.52 -10.80
CA GLU A 155 -26.65 16.70 -12.25
C GLU A 155 -25.60 17.80 -12.51
N TYR A 156 -25.56 18.85 -11.69
CA TYR A 156 -24.58 19.93 -11.78
C TYR A 156 -23.19 19.48 -11.28
N THR A 157 -23.12 18.57 -10.32
CA THR A 157 -21.86 18.13 -9.71
C THR A 157 -21.22 16.96 -10.46
N GLN A 158 -21.95 16.17 -11.21
CA GLN A 158 -21.44 15.00 -11.92
C GLN A 158 -20.50 15.37 -13.08
N THR A 159 -20.92 16.27 -13.94
CA THR A 159 -20.13 16.71 -15.11
C THR A 159 -18.78 17.32 -14.73
N PRO A 160 -18.68 18.23 -13.73
CA PRO A 160 -17.38 18.69 -13.23
C PRO A 160 -16.51 17.59 -12.60
N SER A 161 -17.12 16.61 -11.91
CA SER A 161 -16.38 15.47 -11.31
C SER A 161 -15.70 14.63 -12.37
N GLU A 162 -16.41 14.31 -13.44
CA GLU A 162 -15.89 13.54 -14.58
C GLU A 162 -14.77 14.29 -15.31
N ARG A 163 -14.93 15.60 -15.53
CA ARG A 163 -13.91 16.45 -16.15
C ARG A 163 -12.65 16.60 -15.30
N ARG A 164 -12.77 16.55 -13.97
CA ARG A 164 -11.61 16.58 -13.06
C ARG A 164 -10.86 15.26 -13.00
N ALA A 165 -11.50 14.14 -13.39
CA ALA A 165 -10.88 12.82 -13.46
C ALA A 165 -10.24 12.52 -14.81
N ALA A 166 -10.61 13.25 -15.85
CA ALA A 166 -10.09 13.10 -17.21
C ALA A 166 -8.75 13.81 -17.41
#